data_9faa9fa1fe7a6033f81a07e7261705bb
#
_entry.id   9faa9fa1fe7a6033f81a07e7261705bb
#
_cell.length_a   1.000
_cell.length_b   1.000
_cell.length_c   1.000
_cell.angle_alpha   90.00
_cell.angle_beta   90.00
_cell.angle_gamma   90.00
#
_symmetry.space_group_name_H-M   'P 1'
#
loop_
_entity.id
_entity.type
_entity.pdbx_description
1 polymer ?
#
loop_
_entity_poly.entity_id
_entity_poly.type
_entity_poly.pdbx_seq_one_letter_code
_entity_poly.pdbx_strand_id
1 'polypeptide(L)'
;MAKKIQTDILCVGAGIASLSTALSLLRTLKAQGKKLPRVTIVEKGRSVGNHILSGAVIDPEGFKGLLTDEEIAKMPIDARVSKESFHMLFNKTAAMKIPWVPPMMQAHGFPVGSLTKLTQFFAQLCEKEGAEVYTSFAVTELIEDSKGRIIGARTGEKGIDRDGKPKGNHLPCEEIYAKTVVLGEGACGVLTENLIKRKGLYSLRGEQSYALGIKEVIEVPANEERAGEIDHTFGYPADWSTYGGGFVYHVSPTQVMICYAYALDYA
;
A
#
# COMPACT_ATOMS: atom_id res chain seq x y z
N MET A 1 6.20 -4.02 -33.38
CA MET A 1 6.54 -5.17 -32.49
C MET A 1 6.69 -4.65 -31.07
N ALA A 2 6.18 -5.40 -30.06
CA ALA A 2 6.38 -5.04 -28.67
C ALA A 2 7.89 -5.02 -28.32
N LYS A 3 8.32 -4.01 -27.60
CA LYS A 3 9.71 -3.95 -27.09
C LYS A 3 9.87 -5.02 -26.02
N LYS A 4 10.95 -5.81 -26.14
CA LYS A 4 11.29 -6.85 -25.16
C LYS A 4 12.36 -6.34 -24.21
N ILE A 5 12.04 -6.33 -22.91
CA ILE A 5 12.94 -5.90 -21.85
C ILE A 5 13.30 -7.14 -21.02
N GLN A 6 14.54 -7.22 -20.58
CA GLN A 6 15.02 -8.31 -19.70
C GLN A 6 15.39 -7.74 -18.35
N THR A 7 14.94 -8.40 -17.29
CA THR A 7 15.34 -8.11 -15.91
C THR A 7 15.54 -9.42 -15.15
N ASP A 8 16.14 -9.40 -13.97
CA ASP A 8 16.22 -10.59 -13.13
C ASP A 8 14.95 -10.73 -12.29
N ILE A 9 14.48 -9.61 -11.74
CA ILE A 9 13.30 -9.57 -10.88
C ILE A 9 12.40 -8.44 -11.36
N LEU A 10 11.14 -8.77 -11.59
CA LEU A 10 10.09 -7.83 -11.92
C LEU A 10 9.11 -7.73 -10.75
N CYS A 11 8.94 -6.54 -10.18
CA CYS A 11 7.89 -6.24 -9.23
C CYS A 11 6.74 -5.51 -9.93
N VAL A 12 5.54 -6.05 -9.84
CA VAL A 12 4.31 -5.47 -10.39
C VAL A 12 3.58 -4.72 -9.28
N GLY A 13 3.54 -3.40 -9.39
CA GLY A 13 3.07 -2.45 -8.37
C GLY A 13 4.20 -1.94 -7.49
N ALA A 14 4.33 -0.62 -7.38
CA ALA A 14 5.28 0.05 -6.48
C ALA A 14 4.64 0.38 -5.12
N GLY A 15 3.89 -0.56 -4.56
CA GLY A 15 3.37 -0.47 -3.20
C GLY A 15 4.44 -0.85 -2.17
N ILE A 16 4.15 -0.58 -0.90
CA ILE A 16 5.11 -0.81 0.19
C ILE A 16 5.60 -2.27 0.23
N ALA A 17 4.77 -3.26 -0.10
CA ALA A 17 5.14 -4.67 -0.11
C ALA A 17 6.23 -4.98 -1.15
N SER A 18 6.05 -4.53 -2.41
CA SER A 18 7.05 -4.70 -3.47
C SER A 18 8.35 -3.96 -3.15
N LEU A 19 8.23 -2.73 -2.69
CA LEU A 19 9.39 -1.89 -2.36
C LEU A 19 10.18 -2.46 -1.19
N SER A 20 9.50 -2.91 -0.12
CA SER A 20 10.18 -3.58 1.00
C SER A 20 10.85 -4.89 0.58
N THR A 21 10.21 -5.66 -0.30
CA THR A 21 10.78 -6.90 -0.86
C THR A 21 12.05 -6.60 -1.66
N ALA A 22 12.00 -5.62 -2.56
CA ALA A 22 13.15 -5.22 -3.38
C ALA A 22 14.29 -4.67 -2.52
N LEU A 23 13.98 -3.79 -1.57
CA LEU A 23 14.96 -3.20 -0.66
C LEU A 23 15.65 -4.26 0.20
N SER A 24 14.87 -5.15 0.83
CA SER A 24 15.38 -6.24 1.66
C SER A 24 16.30 -7.17 0.87
N LEU A 25 15.89 -7.55 -0.35
CA LEU A 25 16.70 -8.41 -1.22
C LEU A 25 18.02 -7.77 -1.58
N LEU A 26 18.01 -6.52 -2.08
CA LEU A 26 19.22 -5.82 -2.51
C LEU A 26 20.20 -5.64 -1.34
N ARG A 27 19.71 -5.24 -0.18
CA ARG A 27 20.53 -5.06 1.03
C ARG A 27 21.11 -6.39 1.53
N THR A 28 20.30 -7.44 1.56
CA THR A 28 20.75 -8.77 1.98
C THR A 28 21.86 -9.30 1.07
N LEU A 29 21.70 -9.19 -0.25
CA LEU A 29 22.72 -9.64 -1.19
C LEU A 29 24.00 -8.80 -1.12
N LYS A 30 23.86 -7.49 -0.96
CA LYS A 30 24.97 -6.56 -0.77
C LYS A 30 25.78 -6.89 0.49
N ALA A 31 25.09 -7.13 1.61
CA ALA A 31 25.73 -7.54 2.87
C ALA A 31 26.47 -8.88 2.75
N GLN A 32 26.00 -9.78 1.88
CA GLN A 32 26.63 -11.06 1.58
C GLN A 32 27.75 -10.98 0.52
N GLY A 33 28.06 -9.79 0.00
CA GLY A 33 29.04 -9.61 -1.08
C GLY A 33 28.64 -10.28 -2.40
N LYS A 34 27.35 -10.57 -2.60
CA LYS A 34 26.84 -11.22 -3.81
C LYS A 34 26.56 -10.21 -4.91
N LYS A 35 26.63 -10.67 -6.17
CA LYS A 35 26.21 -9.87 -7.32
C LYS A 35 24.74 -9.48 -7.19
N LEU A 36 24.46 -8.20 -7.33
CA LEU A 36 23.08 -7.69 -7.30
C LEU A 36 22.35 -8.05 -8.60
N PRO A 37 21.10 -8.54 -8.51
CA PRO A 37 20.24 -8.72 -9.67
C PRO A 37 19.74 -7.37 -10.18
N ARG A 38 19.40 -7.30 -11.47
CA ARG A 38 18.61 -6.21 -11.99
C ARG A 38 17.18 -6.32 -11.47
N VAL A 39 16.72 -5.33 -10.70
CA VAL A 39 15.37 -5.27 -10.14
C VAL A 39 14.60 -4.15 -10.83
N THR A 40 13.51 -4.50 -11.49
CA THR A 40 12.63 -3.56 -12.18
C THR A 40 11.28 -3.55 -11.46
N ILE A 41 10.82 -2.37 -11.08
CA ILE A 41 9.52 -2.17 -10.40
C ILE A 41 8.65 -1.33 -11.32
N VAL A 42 7.46 -1.79 -11.65
CA VAL A 42 6.51 -1.09 -12.53
C VAL A 42 5.27 -0.68 -11.75
N GLU A 43 4.83 0.56 -11.95
CA GLU A 43 3.69 1.16 -11.27
C GLU A 43 2.70 1.74 -12.29
N LYS A 44 1.41 1.44 -12.12
CA LYS A 44 0.35 1.97 -13.00
C LYS A 44 0.09 3.46 -12.80
N GLY A 45 0.27 3.95 -11.59
CA GLY A 45 0.10 5.36 -11.23
C GLY A 45 1.14 6.27 -11.90
N ARG A 46 0.79 7.55 -12.04
CA ARG A 46 1.71 8.58 -12.57
C ARG A 46 2.91 8.81 -11.68
N SER A 47 2.74 8.56 -10.38
CA SER A 47 3.81 8.54 -9.39
C SER A 47 3.56 7.43 -8.39
N VAL A 48 4.60 7.01 -7.69
CA VAL A 48 4.51 6.05 -6.60
C VAL A 48 3.58 6.60 -5.51
N GLY A 49 2.69 5.75 -5.02
CA GLY A 49 1.73 6.10 -3.96
C GLY A 49 0.41 6.72 -4.42
N ASN A 50 0.22 7.02 -5.72
CA ASN A 50 -1.00 7.67 -6.23
C ASN A 50 -2.30 6.89 -6.01
N HIS A 51 -2.23 5.57 -5.85
CA HIS A 51 -3.39 4.71 -5.65
C HIS A 51 -3.44 4.11 -4.23
N ILE A 52 -2.66 4.67 -3.31
CA ILE A 52 -2.66 4.22 -1.92
C ILE A 52 -3.61 5.11 -1.12
N LEU A 53 -4.52 4.49 -0.37
CA LEU A 53 -5.33 5.19 0.62
C LEU A 53 -4.40 5.70 1.72
N SER A 54 -4.18 7.01 1.74
CA SER A 54 -3.17 7.65 2.57
C SER A 54 -3.60 7.80 4.02
N GLY A 55 -2.61 7.86 4.89
CA GLY A 55 -2.71 8.09 6.32
C GLY A 55 -2.84 6.82 7.14
N ALA A 56 -1.91 6.65 8.06
CA ALA A 56 -1.90 5.54 9.00
C ALA A 56 -1.15 5.91 10.27
N VAL A 57 -1.46 5.18 11.34
CA VAL A 57 -0.54 4.93 12.44
C VAL A 57 0.33 3.76 12.01
N ILE A 58 1.63 3.91 12.20
CA ILE A 58 2.63 3.01 11.65
C ILE A 58 3.34 2.32 12.80
N ASP A 59 3.30 0.99 12.86
CA ASP A 59 4.08 0.23 13.80
C ASP A 59 5.57 0.25 13.39
N PRO A 60 6.47 0.84 14.19
CA PRO A 60 7.89 0.92 13.86
C PRO A 60 8.60 -0.43 13.86
N GLU A 61 8.04 -1.47 14.49
CA GLU A 61 8.60 -2.81 14.49
C GLU A 61 8.76 -3.38 13.07
N GLY A 62 7.83 -3.03 12.16
CA GLY A 62 7.87 -3.45 10.76
C GLY A 62 9.10 -2.95 9.98
N PHE A 63 9.85 -2.00 10.52
CA PHE A 63 11.06 -1.46 9.87
C PHE A 63 12.37 -2.03 10.44
N LYS A 64 12.32 -2.75 11.56
CA LYS A 64 13.50 -3.35 12.17
C LYS A 64 14.19 -4.32 11.21
N GLY A 65 15.50 -4.13 11.05
CA GLY A 65 16.31 -4.93 10.12
C GLY A 65 16.13 -4.58 8.63
N LEU A 66 15.17 -3.71 8.29
CA LEU A 66 14.99 -3.21 6.92
C LEU A 66 15.54 -1.81 6.74
N LEU A 67 15.30 -0.91 7.67
CA LEU A 67 15.80 0.47 7.66
C LEU A 67 16.91 0.66 8.71
N THR A 68 17.85 1.55 8.41
CA THR A 68 18.84 2.03 9.39
C THR A 68 18.22 3.09 10.32
N ASP A 69 18.83 3.33 11.46
CA ASP A 69 18.36 4.37 12.40
C ASP A 69 18.32 5.76 11.74
N GLU A 70 19.28 6.06 10.86
CA GLU A 70 19.29 7.31 10.10
C GLU A 70 18.10 7.42 9.12
N GLU A 71 17.71 6.31 8.52
CA GLU A 71 16.57 6.25 7.60
C GLU A 71 15.25 6.35 8.36
N ILE A 72 15.15 5.69 9.51
CA ILE A 72 14.01 5.82 10.42
C ILE A 72 13.84 7.28 10.86
N ALA A 73 14.93 7.96 11.19
CA ALA A 73 14.90 9.38 11.56
C ALA A 73 14.47 10.31 10.41
N LYS A 74 14.66 9.88 9.14
CA LYS A 74 14.28 10.63 7.93
C LYS A 74 12.92 10.24 7.36
N MET A 75 12.23 9.27 7.97
CA MET A 75 10.90 8.90 7.49
C MET A 75 9.95 10.09 7.48
N PRO A 76 9.12 10.22 6.44
CA PRO A 76 8.14 11.31 6.33
C PRO A 76 6.94 11.04 7.26
N ILE A 77 7.09 11.38 8.52
CA ILE A 77 6.01 11.33 9.52
C ILE A 77 5.43 12.73 9.71
N ASP A 78 4.12 12.81 9.95
CA ASP A 78 3.43 14.08 10.18
C ASP A 78 3.33 14.37 11.69
N ALA A 79 3.11 13.35 12.53
CA ALA A 79 3.07 13.46 13.99
C ALA A 79 3.49 12.14 14.66
N ARG A 80 3.52 12.14 16.00
CA ARG A 80 3.54 10.91 16.81
C ARG A 80 2.31 10.85 17.67
N VAL A 81 1.80 9.65 17.88
CA VAL A 81 0.63 9.44 18.75
C VAL A 81 0.95 9.95 20.14
N SER A 82 0.26 11.02 20.55
CA SER A 82 0.43 11.68 21.84
C SER A 82 -0.65 11.29 22.83
N LYS A 83 -1.86 11.03 22.34
CA LYS A 83 -3.02 10.72 23.15
C LYS A 83 -4.00 9.86 22.36
N GLU A 84 -4.64 8.93 23.05
CA GLU A 84 -5.61 8.02 22.46
C GLU A 84 -6.90 8.02 23.28
N SER A 85 -8.01 7.89 22.58
CA SER A 85 -9.30 7.66 23.20
C SER A 85 -10.11 6.64 22.41
N PHE A 86 -11.10 6.04 23.10
CA PHE A 86 -11.98 5.05 22.52
C PHE A 86 -13.43 5.36 22.84
N HIS A 87 -14.26 5.42 21.81
CA HIS A 87 -15.65 5.86 21.94
C HIS A 87 -16.61 4.85 21.34
N MET A 88 -17.70 4.59 22.04
CA MET A 88 -18.85 3.87 21.51
C MET A 88 -19.87 4.89 21.00
N LEU A 89 -20.25 4.76 19.74
CA LEU A 89 -21.26 5.60 19.10
C LEU A 89 -22.59 4.86 19.07
N PHE A 90 -23.63 5.43 19.66
CA PHE A 90 -24.99 4.86 19.67
C PHE A 90 -25.85 5.37 18.52
N ASN A 91 -25.65 6.62 18.13
CA ASN A 91 -26.35 7.29 17.03
C ASN A 91 -25.60 8.59 16.65
N LYS A 92 -26.23 9.44 15.83
CA LYS A 92 -25.61 10.69 15.33
C LYS A 92 -25.27 11.71 16.43
N THR A 93 -25.84 11.60 17.60
CA THR A 93 -25.75 12.62 18.67
C THR A 93 -25.33 12.07 20.02
N ALA A 94 -25.29 10.75 20.17
CA ALA A 94 -24.97 10.10 21.43
C ALA A 94 -23.73 9.20 21.28
N ALA A 95 -22.74 9.47 22.14
CA ALA A 95 -21.52 8.70 22.25
C ALA A 95 -21.14 8.51 23.73
N MET A 96 -20.43 7.45 24.02
CA MET A 96 -19.87 7.18 25.35
C MET A 96 -18.36 6.95 25.21
N LYS A 97 -17.58 7.66 26.00
CA LYS A 97 -16.13 7.39 26.10
C LYS A 97 -15.89 6.14 26.92
N ILE A 98 -15.16 5.20 26.38
CA ILE A 98 -14.68 4.02 27.09
C ILE A 98 -13.42 4.43 27.87
N PRO A 99 -13.28 4.05 29.15
CA PRO A 99 -12.19 4.53 30.01
C PRO A 99 -10.81 3.96 29.68
N TRP A 100 -10.73 3.04 28.73
CA TRP A 100 -9.45 2.47 28.24
C TRP A 100 -9.47 2.26 26.73
N VAL A 101 -8.30 2.24 26.12
CA VAL A 101 -8.11 1.79 24.72
C VAL A 101 -7.68 0.31 24.78
N PRO A 102 -8.33 -0.58 23.99
CA PRO A 102 -7.94 -1.99 23.94
C PRO A 102 -6.45 -2.17 23.63
N PRO A 103 -5.73 -3.10 24.28
CA PRO A 103 -4.27 -3.23 24.14
C PRO A 103 -3.80 -3.38 22.70
N MET A 104 -4.55 -4.10 21.84
CA MET A 104 -4.24 -4.28 20.43
C MET A 104 -4.39 -3.00 19.59
N MET A 105 -5.01 -1.96 20.12
CA MET A 105 -5.20 -0.66 19.45
C MET A 105 -4.29 0.42 20.00
N GLN A 106 -3.56 0.13 21.10
CA GLN A 106 -2.64 1.10 21.69
C GLN A 106 -1.45 1.34 20.78
N ALA A 107 -1.17 2.60 20.51
CA ALA A 107 -0.14 3.05 19.57
C ALA A 107 0.64 4.27 20.08
N HIS A 108 0.67 4.52 21.40
CA HIS A 108 1.35 5.68 21.96
C HIS A 108 2.81 5.79 21.50
N GLY A 109 3.20 6.95 21.00
CA GLY A 109 4.53 7.22 20.45
C GLY A 109 4.76 6.72 19.03
N PHE A 110 3.82 5.93 18.44
CA PHE A 110 3.94 5.47 17.06
C PHE A 110 3.86 6.64 16.07
N PRO A 111 4.58 6.57 14.94
CA PRO A 111 4.48 7.54 13.88
C PRO A 111 3.07 7.57 13.26
N VAL A 112 2.57 8.77 13.00
CA VAL A 112 1.38 9.01 12.17
C VAL A 112 1.84 9.71 10.91
N GLY A 113 1.40 9.25 9.76
CA GLY A 113 1.83 9.88 8.52
C GLY A 113 1.11 9.40 7.27
N SER A 114 1.48 10.03 6.17
CA SER A 114 0.98 9.70 4.84
C SER A 114 1.64 8.45 4.28
N LEU A 115 0.86 7.40 4.01
CA LEU A 115 1.36 6.19 3.33
C LEU A 115 1.87 6.51 1.91
N THR A 116 1.33 7.51 1.25
CA THR A 116 1.83 8.00 -0.04
C THR A 116 3.27 8.49 0.08
N LYS A 117 3.54 9.38 1.05
CA LYS A 117 4.89 9.91 1.30
C LYS A 117 5.85 8.79 1.72
N LEU A 118 5.39 7.88 2.61
CA LEU A 118 6.19 6.74 3.05
C LEU A 118 6.56 5.82 1.88
N THR A 119 5.61 5.51 1.00
CA THR A 119 5.87 4.67 -0.18
C THR A 119 6.85 5.33 -1.14
N GLN A 120 6.75 6.65 -1.34
CA GLN A 120 7.72 7.43 -2.13
C GLN A 120 9.12 7.39 -1.51
N PHE A 121 9.21 7.50 -0.19
CA PHE A 121 10.48 7.36 0.53
C PHE A 121 11.10 5.97 0.32
N PHE A 122 10.32 4.89 0.40
CA PHE A 122 10.80 3.55 0.10
C PHE A 122 11.25 3.37 -1.36
N ALA A 123 10.55 3.99 -2.31
CA ALA A 123 10.97 3.98 -3.72
C ALA A 123 12.34 4.63 -3.89
N GLN A 124 12.58 5.78 -3.27
CA GLN A 124 13.89 6.44 -3.29
C GLN A 124 15.00 5.57 -2.68
N LEU A 125 14.70 4.86 -1.59
CA LEU A 125 15.67 3.91 -1.01
C LEU A 125 15.96 2.75 -1.97
N CYS A 126 14.95 2.20 -2.64
CA CYS A 126 15.13 1.15 -3.64
C CYS A 126 16.01 1.63 -4.81
N GLU A 127 15.75 2.83 -5.33
CA GLU A 127 16.55 3.43 -6.40
C GLU A 127 18.01 3.67 -5.96
N LYS A 128 18.21 4.13 -4.73
CA LYS A 128 19.56 4.28 -4.13
C LYS A 128 20.31 2.94 -4.03
N GLU A 129 19.62 1.85 -3.79
CA GLU A 129 20.22 0.51 -3.75
C GLU A 129 20.34 -0.13 -5.15
N GLY A 130 19.89 0.54 -6.22
CA GLY A 130 20.06 0.14 -7.61
C GLY A 130 18.85 -0.52 -8.28
N ALA A 131 17.66 -0.45 -7.68
CA ALA A 131 16.43 -0.82 -8.37
C ALA A 131 16.00 0.26 -9.37
N GLU A 132 15.31 -0.17 -10.42
CA GLU A 132 14.72 0.72 -11.42
C GLU A 132 13.22 0.83 -11.20
N VAL A 133 12.69 2.04 -10.93
CA VAL A 133 11.26 2.28 -10.70
C VAL A 133 10.66 3.02 -11.89
N TYR A 134 9.66 2.40 -12.53
CA TYR A 134 8.98 2.95 -13.70
C TYR A 134 7.51 3.18 -13.39
N THR A 135 7.08 4.43 -13.42
CA THR A 135 5.69 4.84 -13.20
C THR A 135 4.91 4.96 -14.50
N SER A 136 3.59 5.01 -14.40
CA SER A 136 2.67 5.05 -15.55
C SER A 136 2.73 3.80 -16.44
N PHE A 137 3.13 2.64 -15.94
CA PHE A 137 3.12 1.37 -16.64
C PHE A 137 2.17 0.39 -15.94
N ALA A 138 0.95 0.28 -16.46
CA ALA A 138 0.00 -0.72 -16.00
C ALA A 138 0.33 -2.08 -16.64
N VAL A 139 0.57 -3.09 -15.82
CA VAL A 139 0.67 -4.47 -16.29
C VAL A 139 -0.74 -5.02 -16.48
N THR A 140 -0.99 -5.63 -17.63
CA THR A 140 -2.31 -6.16 -18.01
C THR A 140 -2.34 -7.67 -18.12
N GLU A 141 -1.17 -8.31 -18.27
CA GLU A 141 -1.08 -9.75 -18.50
C GLU A 141 0.23 -10.32 -17.95
N LEU A 142 0.18 -11.55 -17.42
CA LEU A 142 1.38 -12.34 -17.07
C LEU A 142 1.78 -13.20 -18.26
N ILE A 143 3.08 -13.25 -18.56
CA ILE A 143 3.63 -14.08 -19.63
C ILE A 143 4.02 -15.43 -19.04
N GLU A 144 3.51 -16.51 -19.64
CA GLU A 144 3.83 -17.89 -19.25
C GLU A 144 4.65 -18.61 -20.32
N ASP A 145 5.49 -19.53 -19.88
CA ASP A 145 6.15 -20.48 -20.79
C ASP A 145 5.24 -21.66 -21.13
N SER A 146 5.70 -22.55 -22.00
CA SER A 146 4.97 -23.76 -22.41
C SER A 146 4.63 -24.73 -21.27
N LYS A 147 5.27 -24.56 -20.09
CA LYS A 147 5.03 -25.35 -18.88
C LYS A 147 4.14 -24.61 -17.87
N GLY A 148 3.62 -23.45 -18.23
CA GLY A 148 2.77 -22.62 -17.39
C GLY A 148 3.51 -21.91 -16.26
N ARG A 149 4.84 -21.73 -16.35
CA ARG A 149 5.61 -20.93 -15.39
C ARG A 149 5.55 -19.47 -15.79
N ILE A 150 5.37 -18.58 -14.84
CA ILE A 150 5.41 -17.13 -15.08
C ILE A 150 6.88 -16.76 -15.39
N ILE A 151 7.11 -16.17 -16.57
CA ILE A 151 8.41 -15.74 -17.06
C ILE A 151 8.48 -14.25 -17.35
N GLY A 152 7.43 -13.48 -17.01
CA GLY A 152 7.37 -12.06 -17.23
C GLY A 152 5.97 -11.50 -17.18
N ALA A 153 5.84 -10.27 -17.67
CA ALA A 153 4.57 -9.56 -17.75
C ALA A 153 4.53 -8.63 -18.96
N ARG A 154 3.31 -8.33 -19.43
CA ARG A 154 3.05 -7.40 -20.53
C ARG A 154 2.35 -6.16 -19.99
N THR A 155 2.82 -4.98 -20.40
CA THR A 155 2.14 -3.71 -20.10
C THR A 155 0.99 -3.47 -21.06
N GLY A 156 0.01 -2.70 -20.62
CA GLY A 156 -1.05 -2.20 -21.51
C GLY A 156 -0.52 -1.11 -22.46
N GLU A 157 -1.20 -0.93 -23.56
CA GLU A 157 -0.99 0.19 -24.47
C GLU A 157 -1.38 1.52 -23.77
N LYS A 158 -0.72 2.60 -24.14
CA LYS A 158 -1.02 3.94 -23.65
C LYS A 158 -1.43 4.86 -24.81
N GLY A 159 -2.16 5.93 -24.47
CA GLY A 159 -2.57 6.91 -25.46
C GLY A 159 -3.56 6.37 -26.48
N ILE A 160 -4.46 5.49 -26.05
CA ILE A 160 -5.63 5.03 -26.81
C ILE A 160 -6.84 5.88 -26.41
N ASP A 161 -7.67 6.28 -27.36
CA ASP A 161 -8.91 6.99 -27.09
C ASP A 161 -10.04 6.01 -26.70
N ARG A 162 -11.24 6.56 -26.46
CA ARG A 162 -12.43 5.74 -26.09
C ARG A 162 -12.89 4.80 -27.21
N ASP A 163 -12.55 5.10 -28.46
CA ASP A 163 -12.91 4.32 -29.64
C ASP A 163 -11.81 3.31 -30.02
N GLY A 164 -10.75 3.18 -29.18
CA GLY A 164 -9.64 2.27 -29.42
C GLY A 164 -8.60 2.79 -30.43
N LYS A 165 -8.62 4.09 -30.80
CA LYS A 165 -7.69 4.65 -31.77
C LYS A 165 -6.46 5.25 -31.08
N PRO A 166 -5.25 5.04 -31.65
CA PRO A 166 -4.04 5.64 -31.14
C PRO A 166 -4.09 7.18 -31.21
N LYS A 167 -3.71 7.85 -30.12
CA LYS A 167 -3.48 9.30 -30.03
C LYS A 167 -2.04 9.63 -30.37
N GLY A 168 -1.71 10.92 -30.46
CA GLY A 168 -0.34 11.37 -30.75
C GLY A 168 0.72 10.96 -29.70
N ASN A 169 0.29 10.56 -28.51
CA ASN A 169 1.14 10.04 -27.42
C ASN A 169 1.00 8.53 -27.25
N HIS A 170 0.58 7.81 -28.28
CA HIS A 170 0.45 6.35 -28.23
C HIS A 170 1.79 5.68 -28.00
N LEU A 171 1.80 4.75 -27.03
CA LEU A 171 2.91 3.84 -26.75
C LEU A 171 2.37 2.40 -26.82
N PRO A 172 3.00 1.54 -27.64
CA PRO A 172 2.60 0.14 -27.72
C PRO A 172 2.89 -0.59 -26.40
N CYS A 173 2.28 -1.76 -26.24
CA CYS A 173 2.61 -2.65 -25.13
C CYS A 173 4.09 -3.03 -25.13
N GLU A 174 4.65 -3.25 -23.95
CA GLU A 174 6.00 -3.76 -23.76
C GLU A 174 5.94 -5.12 -23.05
N GLU A 175 6.86 -6.01 -23.40
CA GLU A 175 7.03 -7.31 -22.74
C GLU A 175 8.28 -7.27 -21.86
N ILE A 176 8.09 -7.50 -20.56
CA ILE A 176 9.17 -7.52 -19.58
C ILE A 176 9.35 -8.97 -19.13
N TYR A 177 10.45 -9.57 -19.53
CA TYR A 177 10.82 -10.93 -19.14
C TYR A 177 11.67 -10.90 -17.88
N ALA A 178 11.38 -11.80 -16.94
CA ALA A 178 12.06 -11.88 -15.65
C ALA A 178 12.22 -13.34 -15.20
N LYS A 179 13.27 -13.60 -14.40
CA LYS A 179 13.45 -14.90 -13.73
C LYS A 179 12.44 -15.11 -12.61
N THR A 180 12.05 -14.01 -11.96
CA THR A 180 11.06 -13.98 -10.87
C THR A 180 10.14 -12.77 -11.03
N VAL A 181 8.85 -13.00 -10.86
CA VAL A 181 7.83 -11.93 -10.83
C VAL A 181 7.22 -11.87 -9.44
N VAL A 182 7.25 -10.68 -8.85
CA VAL A 182 6.64 -10.36 -7.55
C VAL A 182 5.35 -9.58 -7.82
N LEU A 183 4.21 -10.11 -7.38
CA LEU A 183 2.91 -9.46 -7.52
C LEU A 183 2.59 -8.66 -6.27
N GLY A 184 2.75 -7.35 -6.34
CA GLY A 184 2.46 -6.40 -5.26
C GLY A 184 1.32 -5.45 -5.61
N GLU A 185 0.25 -6.00 -6.20
CA GLU A 185 -0.89 -5.24 -6.73
C GLU A 185 -1.86 -4.70 -5.66
N GLY A 186 -1.67 -5.08 -4.41
CA GLY A 186 -2.56 -4.73 -3.29
C GLY A 186 -3.75 -5.69 -3.15
N ALA A 187 -4.72 -5.30 -2.31
CA ALA A 187 -5.82 -6.17 -1.87
C ALA A 187 -6.72 -6.67 -3.02
N CYS A 188 -6.88 -5.87 -4.08
CA CYS A 188 -7.71 -6.18 -5.24
C CYS A 188 -6.87 -6.34 -6.53
N GLY A 189 -5.76 -7.04 -6.44
CA GLY A 189 -4.86 -7.27 -7.56
C GLY A 189 -5.48 -8.18 -8.62
N VAL A 190 -5.79 -7.63 -9.79
CA VAL A 190 -6.50 -8.35 -10.87
C VAL A 190 -5.66 -9.52 -11.42
N LEU A 191 -4.37 -9.32 -11.61
CA LEU A 191 -3.48 -10.39 -12.12
C LEU A 191 -3.33 -11.50 -11.09
N THR A 192 -3.16 -11.10 -9.81
CA THR A 192 -3.07 -12.03 -8.68
C THR A 192 -4.33 -12.87 -8.54
N GLU A 193 -5.51 -12.25 -8.55
CA GLU A 193 -6.80 -12.93 -8.49
C GLU A 193 -6.98 -13.93 -9.64
N ASN A 194 -6.69 -13.49 -10.87
CA ASN A 194 -6.78 -14.35 -12.05
C ASN A 194 -5.81 -15.53 -11.99
N LEU A 195 -4.60 -15.30 -11.50
CA LEU A 195 -3.59 -16.35 -11.33
C LEU A 195 -4.05 -17.37 -10.27
N ILE A 196 -4.54 -16.90 -9.13
CA ILE A 196 -5.05 -17.76 -8.03
C ILE A 196 -6.18 -18.65 -8.54
N LYS A 197 -7.18 -18.06 -9.23
CA LYS A 197 -8.30 -18.81 -9.82
C LYS A 197 -7.80 -19.86 -10.81
N ARG A 198 -6.98 -19.45 -11.76
CA ARG A 198 -6.50 -20.31 -12.85
C ARG A 198 -5.61 -21.46 -12.37
N LYS A 199 -4.83 -21.24 -11.32
CA LYS A 199 -3.92 -22.25 -10.72
C LYS A 199 -4.57 -23.03 -9.57
N GLY A 200 -5.81 -22.73 -9.18
CA GLY A 200 -6.52 -23.40 -8.10
C GLY A 200 -5.90 -23.16 -6.72
N LEU A 201 -5.28 -22.01 -6.46
CA LEU A 201 -4.51 -21.75 -5.24
C LEU A 201 -5.40 -21.46 -4.00
N TYR A 202 -6.70 -21.30 -4.19
CA TYR A 202 -7.65 -21.13 -3.08
C TYR A 202 -7.78 -22.34 -2.17
N SER A 203 -7.56 -23.56 -2.70
CA SER A 203 -7.69 -24.80 -1.94
C SER A 203 -6.76 -24.92 -0.73
N LEU A 204 -5.74 -24.07 -0.65
CA LEU A 204 -4.73 -24.06 0.43
C LEU A 204 -4.96 -22.96 1.48
N ARG A 205 -6.07 -22.21 1.39
CA ARG A 205 -6.35 -21.05 2.26
C ARG A 205 -7.72 -21.20 2.93
N GLY A 206 -7.86 -20.54 4.11
CA GLY A 206 -9.16 -20.20 4.65
C GLY A 206 -9.88 -19.13 3.80
N GLU A 207 -11.13 -18.88 4.13
CA GLU A 207 -11.91 -17.83 3.47
C GLU A 207 -11.25 -16.46 3.66
N GLN A 208 -11.26 -15.66 2.61
CA GLN A 208 -10.76 -14.28 2.64
C GLN A 208 -11.86 -13.35 3.14
N SER A 209 -11.63 -12.68 4.26
CA SER A 209 -12.50 -11.59 4.74
C SER A 209 -12.09 -10.28 4.11
N TYR A 210 -13.08 -9.48 3.74
CA TYR A 210 -12.90 -8.15 3.17
C TYR A 210 -13.58 -7.10 4.04
N ALA A 211 -12.99 -5.92 4.06
CA ALA A 211 -13.60 -4.73 4.67
C ALA A 211 -13.58 -3.57 3.67
N LEU A 212 -14.58 -2.71 3.74
CA LEU A 212 -14.63 -1.45 3.01
C LEU A 212 -14.30 -0.31 3.96
N GLY A 213 -13.32 0.50 3.59
CA GLY A 213 -12.97 1.72 4.32
C GLY A 213 -13.21 2.97 3.48
N ILE A 214 -13.80 3.97 4.10
CA ILE A 214 -13.94 5.32 3.54
C ILE A 214 -13.11 6.25 4.39
N LYS A 215 -12.26 7.06 3.75
CA LYS A 215 -11.36 7.99 4.43
C LYS A 215 -11.39 9.36 3.76
N GLU A 216 -11.33 10.38 4.61
CA GLU A 216 -11.26 11.78 4.21
C GLU A 216 -10.19 12.50 5.03
N VAL A 217 -9.50 13.46 4.41
CA VAL A 217 -8.61 14.40 5.11
C VAL A 217 -9.22 15.78 5.00
N ILE A 218 -9.45 16.40 6.15
CA ILE A 218 -10.06 17.73 6.25
C ILE A 218 -9.08 18.72 6.84
N GLU A 219 -9.12 19.95 6.35
CA GLU A 219 -8.45 21.09 6.98
C GLU A 219 -9.33 21.67 8.09
N VAL A 220 -8.71 21.94 9.22
CA VAL A 220 -9.37 22.50 10.40
C VAL A 220 -8.61 23.74 10.90
N PRO A 221 -9.23 24.62 11.68
CA PRO A 221 -8.50 25.68 12.38
C PRO A 221 -7.34 25.11 13.17
N ALA A 222 -6.19 25.82 13.14
CA ALA A 222 -4.96 25.36 13.77
C ALA A 222 -5.14 25.12 15.28
N ASN A 223 -4.72 23.96 15.74
CA ASN A 223 -4.66 23.58 17.16
C ASN A 223 -3.46 22.67 17.40
N GLU A 224 -2.38 23.26 17.92
CA GLU A 224 -1.09 22.58 18.19
C GLU A 224 -1.24 21.47 19.23
N GLU A 225 -2.12 21.63 20.21
CA GLU A 225 -2.29 20.67 21.31
C GLU A 225 -2.89 19.34 20.88
N ARG A 226 -3.60 19.34 19.72
CA ARG A 226 -4.28 18.14 19.22
C ARG A 226 -3.45 17.32 18.24
N ALA A 227 -2.33 17.81 17.75
CA ALA A 227 -1.47 17.04 16.85
C ALA A 227 -1.00 15.73 17.51
N GLY A 228 -1.26 14.61 16.84
CA GLY A 228 -1.00 13.26 17.36
C GLY A 228 -2.13 12.67 18.23
N GLU A 229 -3.24 13.38 18.46
CA GLU A 229 -4.42 12.76 19.11
C GLU A 229 -5.11 11.78 18.16
N ILE A 230 -5.54 10.65 18.72
CA ILE A 230 -6.29 9.61 18.03
C ILE A 230 -7.56 9.29 18.80
N ASP A 231 -8.69 9.40 18.13
CA ASP A 231 -9.98 8.95 18.62
C ASP A 231 -10.43 7.73 17.83
N HIS A 232 -10.49 6.56 18.49
CA HIS A 232 -11.07 5.36 17.92
C HIS A 232 -12.56 5.32 18.22
N THR A 233 -13.37 4.85 17.26
CA THR A 233 -14.81 4.72 17.42
C THR A 233 -15.30 3.36 16.96
N PHE A 234 -16.40 2.88 17.55
CA PHE A 234 -17.14 1.70 17.10
C PHE A 234 -18.65 1.89 17.33
N GLY A 235 -19.46 1.02 16.71
CA GLY A 235 -20.92 1.14 16.72
C GLY A 235 -21.41 1.97 15.54
N TYR A 236 -22.37 2.87 15.79
CA TYR A 236 -22.99 3.66 14.72
C TYR A 236 -21.94 4.25 13.73
N PRO A 237 -22.19 4.26 12.40
CA PRO A 237 -23.41 3.85 11.71
C PRO A 237 -23.61 2.34 11.50
N ALA A 238 -22.64 1.49 11.81
CA ALA A 238 -22.85 0.05 11.80
C ALA A 238 -23.73 -0.39 12.96
N ASP A 239 -24.40 -1.51 12.80
CA ASP A 239 -25.13 -2.18 13.88
C ASP A 239 -24.21 -3.17 14.64
N TRP A 240 -24.79 -3.86 15.62
CA TRP A 240 -24.05 -4.78 16.47
C TRP A 240 -23.67 -6.10 15.78
N SER A 241 -24.26 -6.40 14.62
CA SER A 241 -23.98 -7.59 13.82
C SER A 241 -22.81 -7.38 12.86
N THR A 242 -22.47 -6.11 12.60
CA THR A 242 -21.44 -5.73 11.61
C THR A 242 -20.15 -5.35 12.31
N TYR A 243 -19.08 -6.11 12.06
CA TYR A 243 -17.75 -5.74 12.55
C TYR A 243 -17.26 -4.49 11.81
N GLY A 244 -16.95 -3.44 12.57
CA GLY A 244 -16.48 -2.19 11.99
C GLY A 244 -16.23 -1.12 13.02
N GLY A 245 -15.67 0.00 12.57
CA GLY A 245 -15.39 1.14 13.40
C GLY A 245 -14.73 2.26 12.63
N GLY A 246 -14.51 3.36 13.32
CA GLY A 246 -13.89 4.53 12.74
C GLY A 246 -12.73 5.04 13.58
N PHE A 247 -12.04 5.99 13.01
CA PHE A 247 -11.03 6.75 13.72
C PHE A 247 -10.97 8.20 13.23
N VAL A 248 -10.54 9.07 14.13
CA VAL A 248 -10.19 10.46 13.84
C VAL A 248 -8.76 10.68 14.26
N TYR A 249 -7.88 10.98 13.32
CA TYR A 249 -6.47 11.24 13.58
C TYR A 249 -6.15 12.70 13.33
N HIS A 250 -5.67 13.40 14.33
CA HIS A 250 -5.11 14.74 14.19
C HIS A 250 -3.66 14.62 13.70
N VAL A 251 -3.50 14.56 12.37
CA VAL A 251 -2.19 14.29 11.75
C VAL A 251 -1.26 15.50 11.77
N SER A 252 -1.83 16.70 11.93
CA SER A 252 -1.09 17.95 12.13
C SER A 252 -1.99 18.95 12.87
N PRO A 253 -1.46 20.12 13.27
CA PRO A 253 -2.30 21.16 13.88
C PRO A 253 -3.50 21.61 13.03
N THR A 254 -3.39 21.47 11.70
CA THR A 254 -4.40 21.97 10.74
C THR A 254 -5.08 20.88 9.94
N GLN A 255 -4.74 19.60 10.14
CA GLN A 255 -5.31 18.50 9.35
C GLN A 255 -5.80 17.37 10.23
N VAL A 256 -7.00 16.95 9.96
CA VAL A 256 -7.66 15.82 10.60
C VAL A 256 -8.03 14.79 9.53
N MET A 257 -7.71 13.54 9.81
CA MET A 257 -8.07 12.41 9.00
C MET A 257 -9.20 11.64 9.66
N ILE A 258 -10.29 11.45 8.94
CA ILE A 258 -11.45 10.69 9.39
C ILE A 258 -11.57 9.45 8.54
N CYS A 259 -11.76 8.30 9.17
CA CYS A 259 -12.03 7.04 8.49
C CYS A 259 -13.13 6.27 9.17
N TYR A 260 -13.88 5.55 8.37
CA TYR A 260 -14.78 4.50 8.85
C TYR A 260 -14.60 3.27 7.99
N ALA A 261 -14.48 2.10 8.62
CA ALA A 261 -14.33 0.82 7.94
C ALA A 261 -15.31 -0.20 8.52
N TYR A 262 -15.83 -1.06 7.68
CA TYR A 262 -16.70 -2.16 8.09
C TYR A 262 -16.45 -3.41 7.25
N ALA A 263 -16.63 -4.58 7.88
CA ALA A 263 -16.51 -5.87 7.22
C ALA A 263 -17.64 -6.07 6.20
N LEU A 264 -17.35 -6.82 5.13
CA LEU A 264 -18.31 -7.10 4.06
C LEU A 264 -18.95 -8.49 4.18
N ASP A 265 -18.71 -9.18 5.29
CA ASP A 265 -19.25 -10.52 5.62
C ASP A 265 -20.46 -10.46 6.57
N TYR A 266 -21.17 -9.33 6.60
CA TYR A 266 -22.42 -9.18 7.35
C TYR A 266 -23.59 -9.83 6.60
N ALA A 267 -24.54 -10.34 7.37
CA ALA A 267 -25.77 -10.98 6.87
C ALA A 267 -26.88 -9.96 6.62
#